data_9691796fb7ef705a0f45f9c7f254a717
#
_entry.id   9691796fb7ef705a0f45f9c7f254a717
#
_cell.length_a   1.000
_cell.length_b   1.000
_cell.length_c   1.000
_cell.angle_alpha   90.00
_cell.angle_beta   90.00
_cell.angle_gamma   90.00
#
_symmetry.space_group_name_H-M   'P 1'
#
loop_
_entity.id
_entity.type
_entity.pdbx_description
1 polymer ?
#
loop_
_entity_poly.entity_id
_entity_poly.type
_entity_poly.pdbx_seq_one_letter_code
_entity_poly.pdbx_strand_id
1 'polypeptide(L)'
;MLRLNNINRDVDSHNSLQDISLELKRGELNILLGPTLSGKTSLMRVMAGLDQPDSGELSFDGETVIGVPVQKRELAMVYQQFINYPSLSVYENIASPLRVAGLAKSEIEARVAQAAQLLKLEPYLTRKPANLSGGQQQRVALARALVKRASLVLLDEPLANLDYKLREELRAELPVLFAELGAVLVYATTEPSEALVLGGKTACLNRGRVEQFGPTLDLYRDPDTLMAARLFSDPPLNSLALNHDDAGGLRFAGAEQALPAAVASALLSAVNPAEAASNLTLAVRGHHLRLGSDPLPGGESTASNPLIEIRGTVDVTEITGSESFVHFSFMGQPWVALLDGIHALAGGAEIILYVRPQDCFLFNTETGKRVRKLSGGG
;
A
#
# COMPACT_ATOMS: atom_id res chain seq x y z
N MET A 1 -12.10 -6.40 -18.40
CA MET A 1 -11.61 -5.11 -17.89
C MET A 1 -12.72 -4.46 -17.07
N LEU A 2 -12.44 -4.03 -15.86
CA LEU A 2 -13.36 -3.23 -15.03
C LEU A 2 -12.97 -1.75 -15.14
N ARG A 3 -13.91 -0.88 -15.52
CA ARG A 3 -13.69 0.56 -15.62
C ARG A 3 -14.64 1.30 -14.68
N LEU A 4 -14.08 2.17 -13.89
CA LEU A 4 -14.77 3.16 -13.05
C LEU A 4 -14.50 4.53 -13.64
N ASN A 5 -15.51 5.36 -13.78
CA ASN A 5 -15.38 6.70 -14.34
C ASN A 5 -16.17 7.69 -13.49
N ASN A 6 -15.46 8.59 -12.81
CA ASN A 6 -15.98 9.62 -11.92
C ASN A 6 -16.98 9.10 -10.88
N ILE A 7 -16.69 7.95 -10.28
CA ILE A 7 -17.55 7.35 -9.25
C ILE A 7 -17.56 8.23 -8.01
N ASN A 8 -18.75 8.64 -7.61
CA ASN A 8 -19.00 9.35 -6.37
C ASN A 8 -20.03 8.57 -5.53
N ARG A 9 -19.83 8.57 -4.24
CA ARG A 9 -20.76 7.97 -3.28
C ARG A 9 -20.61 8.67 -1.94
N ASP A 10 -21.70 9.24 -1.44
CA ASP A 10 -21.74 9.88 -0.14
C ASP A 10 -22.58 9.01 0.82
N VAL A 11 -21.94 8.43 1.81
CA VAL A 11 -22.62 7.55 2.79
C VAL A 11 -22.61 8.20 4.16
N ASP A 12 -21.46 8.69 4.57
CA ASP A 12 -21.18 9.45 5.79
C ASP A 12 -19.78 10.07 5.65
N SER A 13 -19.40 10.92 6.61
CA SER A 13 -18.13 11.68 6.57
C SER A 13 -16.85 10.82 6.42
N HIS A 14 -16.94 9.49 6.59
CA HIS A 14 -15.78 8.58 6.60
C HIS A 14 -15.80 7.52 5.48
N ASN A 15 -16.94 7.30 4.83
CA ASN A 15 -17.10 6.24 3.82
C ASN A 15 -17.39 6.76 2.41
N SER A 16 -17.30 8.07 2.20
CA SER A 16 -17.53 8.71 0.91
C SER A 16 -16.46 8.34 -0.10
N LEU A 17 -16.86 8.18 -1.38
CA LEU A 17 -15.97 8.07 -2.52
C LEU A 17 -16.12 9.35 -3.35
N GLN A 18 -15.01 9.90 -3.81
CA GLN A 18 -15.00 11.18 -4.51
C GLN A 18 -14.17 11.08 -5.78
N ASP A 19 -14.84 11.20 -6.92
CA ASP A 19 -14.23 11.29 -8.25
C ASP A 19 -13.27 10.13 -8.56
N ILE A 20 -13.68 8.90 -8.26
CA ILE A 20 -12.85 7.71 -8.47
C ILE A 20 -12.91 7.29 -9.94
N SER A 21 -11.76 7.37 -10.61
CA SER A 21 -11.59 6.89 -11.98
C SER A 21 -10.44 5.89 -12.03
N LEU A 22 -10.73 4.64 -12.41
CA LEU A 22 -9.78 3.53 -12.47
C LEU A 22 -10.06 2.62 -13.65
N GLU A 23 -9.00 2.10 -14.26
CA GLU A 23 -9.08 1.07 -15.29
C GLU A 23 -8.28 -0.17 -14.86
N LEU A 24 -8.99 -1.25 -14.54
CA LEU A 24 -8.44 -2.49 -13.99
C LEU A 24 -8.53 -3.59 -15.04
N LYS A 25 -7.37 -4.08 -15.50
CA LYS A 25 -7.30 -5.05 -16.60
C LYS A 25 -7.38 -6.49 -16.10
N ARG A 26 -7.82 -7.39 -16.99
CA ARG A 26 -7.78 -8.84 -16.75
C ARG A 26 -6.32 -9.33 -16.68
N GLY A 27 -6.06 -10.31 -15.82
CA GLY A 27 -4.74 -10.90 -15.62
C GLY A 27 -3.76 -9.97 -14.89
N GLU A 28 -4.19 -8.75 -14.50
CA GLU A 28 -3.41 -7.85 -13.67
C GLU A 28 -3.92 -7.89 -12.22
N LEU A 29 -2.98 -7.88 -11.27
CA LEU A 29 -3.28 -7.64 -9.87
C LEU A 29 -3.38 -6.14 -9.62
N ASN A 30 -4.51 -5.70 -9.10
CA ASN A 30 -4.76 -4.31 -8.76
C ASN A 30 -4.92 -4.19 -7.25
N ILE A 31 -4.05 -3.41 -6.62
CA ILE A 31 -4.00 -3.23 -5.18
C ILE A 31 -4.68 -1.91 -4.81
N LEU A 32 -5.51 -1.95 -3.80
CA LEU A 32 -6.05 -0.76 -3.14
C LEU A 32 -5.28 -0.57 -1.84
N LEU A 33 -4.30 0.32 -1.84
CA LEU A 33 -3.48 0.64 -0.67
C LEU A 33 -4.00 1.90 0.01
N GLY A 34 -4.20 1.85 1.31
CA GLY A 34 -4.61 3.02 2.07
C GLY A 34 -4.90 2.68 3.53
N PRO A 35 -4.92 3.66 4.43
CA PRO A 35 -5.19 3.44 5.83
C PRO A 35 -6.63 2.96 6.05
N THR A 36 -6.94 2.53 7.26
CA THR A 36 -8.32 2.26 7.67
C THR A 36 -9.19 3.49 7.40
N LEU A 37 -10.41 3.28 6.93
CA LEU A 37 -11.37 4.33 6.54
C LEU A 37 -10.95 5.16 5.30
N SER A 38 -9.99 4.72 4.50
CA SER A 38 -9.64 5.42 3.24
C SER A 38 -10.65 5.21 2.11
N GLY A 39 -11.65 4.33 2.27
CA GLY A 39 -12.66 4.02 1.25
C GLY A 39 -12.45 2.72 0.48
N LYS A 40 -11.42 1.89 0.81
CA LYS A 40 -11.13 0.61 0.12
C LYS A 40 -12.35 -0.32 0.06
N THR A 41 -12.90 -0.65 1.22
CA THR A 41 -14.07 -1.53 1.32
C THR A 41 -15.30 -0.94 0.61
N SER A 42 -15.55 0.37 0.74
CA SER A 42 -16.64 1.06 0.05
C SER A 42 -16.50 0.97 -1.47
N LEU A 43 -15.29 1.18 -1.98
CA LEU A 43 -14.98 1.06 -3.40
C LEU A 43 -15.20 -0.37 -3.91
N MET A 44 -14.73 -1.37 -3.16
CA MET A 44 -14.95 -2.78 -3.51
C MET A 44 -16.43 -3.17 -3.49
N ARG A 45 -17.22 -2.62 -2.55
CA ARG A 45 -18.68 -2.86 -2.50
C ARG A 45 -19.40 -2.26 -3.71
N VAL A 46 -18.95 -1.09 -4.20
CA VAL A 46 -19.43 -0.50 -5.45
C VAL A 46 -19.05 -1.39 -6.64
N MET A 47 -17.79 -1.84 -6.75
CA MET A 47 -17.33 -2.76 -7.79
C MET A 47 -18.15 -4.07 -7.79
N ALA A 48 -18.47 -4.60 -6.62
CA ALA A 48 -19.28 -5.80 -6.44
C ALA A 48 -20.76 -5.59 -6.82
N GLY A 49 -21.25 -4.36 -6.83
CA GLY A 49 -22.66 -4.03 -7.01
C GLY A 49 -23.51 -4.27 -5.76
N LEU A 50 -22.87 -4.32 -4.60
CA LEU A 50 -23.53 -4.36 -3.29
C LEU A 50 -24.04 -2.99 -2.90
N ASP A 51 -23.32 -1.97 -3.34
CA ASP A 51 -23.69 -0.57 -3.14
C ASP A 51 -23.77 0.14 -4.49
N GLN A 52 -24.72 1.07 -4.62
CA GLN A 52 -24.88 1.89 -5.81
C GLN A 52 -24.06 3.18 -5.63
N PRO A 53 -23.35 3.65 -6.67
CA PRO A 53 -22.77 4.98 -6.65
C PRO A 53 -23.88 6.04 -6.84
N ASP A 54 -23.67 7.24 -6.29
CA ASP A 54 -24.60 8.36 -6.46
C ASP A 54 -24.43 9.00 -7.85
N SER A 55 -23.22 8.94 -8.40
CA SER A 55 -22.93 9.37 -9.77
C SER A 55 -21.69 8.65 -10.32
N GLY A 56 -21.49 8.78 -11.63
CA GLY A 56 -20.40 8.15 -12.36
C GLY A 56 -20.85 6.89 -13.09
N GLU A 57 -19.89 6.23 -13.74
CA GLU A 57 -20.14 5.05 -14.56
C GLU A 57 -19.28 3.89 -14.12
N LEU A 58 -19.87 2.67 -14.10
CA LEU A 58 -19.18 1.42 -13.83
C LEU A 58 -19.49 0.44 -14.95
N SER A 59 -18.45 -0.03 -15.63
CA SER A 59 -18.58 -1.01 -16.71
C SER A 59 -17.63 -2.19 -16.54
N PHE A 60 -18.07 -3.37 -16.96
CA PHE A 60 -17.26 -4.58 -17.01
C PHE A 60 -17.26 -5.13 -18.42
N ASP A 61 -16.07 -5.28 -19.03
CA ASP A 61 -15.89 -5.68 -20.44
C ASP A 61 -16.70 -4.84 -21.45
N GLY A 62 -16.86 -3.54 -21.16
CA GLY A 62 -17.59 -2.59 -22.00
C GLY A 62 -19.08 -2.48 -21.72
N GLU A 63 -19.66 -3.35 -20.91
CA GLU A 63 -21.07 -3.31 -20.53
C GLU A 63 -21.28 -2.62 -19.19
N THR A 64 -22.28 -1.75 -19.07
CA THR A 64 -22.61 -1.14 -17.78
C THR A 64 -23.13 -2.20 -16.82
N VAL A 65 -22.58 -2.16 -15.59
CA VAL A 65 -23.00 -3.08 -14.52
C VAL A 65 -23.72 -2.37 -13.37
N ILE A 66 -23.95 -1.06 -13.47
CA ILE A 66 -24.78 -0.32 -12.52
C ILE A 66 -26.21 -0.85 -12.61
N GLY A 67 -26.82 -1.12 -11.44
CA GLY A 67 -28.18 -1.70 -11.36
C GLY A 67 -28.27 -3.20 -11.65
N VAL A 68 -27.19 -3.85 -12.12
CA VAL A 68 -27.17 -5.31 -12.28
C VAL A 68 -27.05 -5.96 -10.90
N PRO A 69 -28.00 -6.83 -10.48
CA PRO A 69 -27.93 -7.52 -9.19
C PRO A 69 -26.64 -8.36 -9.05
N VAL A 70 -26.08 -8.37 -7.85
CA VAL A 70 -24.83 -9.08 -7.55
C VAL A 70 -24.86 -10.57 -7.92
N GLN A 71 -26.02 -11.21 -7.81
CA GLN A 71 -26.21 -12.63 -8.15
C GLN A 71 -26.04 -12.92 -9.65
N LYS A 72 -26.20 -11.90 -10.50
CA LYS A 72 -26.03 -11.99 -11.96
C LYS A 72 -24.62 -11.58 -12.41
N ARG A 73 -23.75 -11.15 -11.49
CA ARG A 73 -22.37 -10.80 -11.79
C ARG A 73 -21.45 -11.98 -11.53
N GLU A 74 -20.54 -12.25 -12.46
CA GLU A 74 -19.49 -13.27 -12.30
C GLU A 74 -18.37 -12.76 -11.39
N LEU A 75 -18.66 -12.60 -10.10
CA LEU A 75 -17.70 -12.12 -9.12
C LEU A 75 -17.54 -13.06 -7.93
N ALA A 76 -16.37 -13.01 -7.31
CA ALA A 76 -16.12 -13.56 -5.99
C ALA A 76 -15.60 -12.44 -5.08
N MET A 77 -16.06 -12.42 -3.84
CA MET A 77 -15.62 -11.44 -2.85
C MET A 77 -15.29 -12.12 -1.53
N VAL A 78 -14.13 -11.81 -0.98
CA VAL A 78 -13.73 -12.13 0.39
C VAL A 78 -13.79 -10.84 1.19
N TYR A 79 -14.63 -10.81 2.20
CA TYR A 79 -14.75 -9.68 3.12
C TYR A 79 -13.68 -9.74 4.20
N GLN A 80 -13.32 -8.61 4.75
CA GLN A 80 -12.45 -8.50 5.92
C GLN A 80 -12.95 -9.36 7.09
N GLN A 81 -14.26 -9.36 7.34
CA GLN A 81 -14.93 -10.33 8.20
C GLN A 81 -15.26 -11.58 7.38
N PHE A 82 -14.41 -12.60 7.47
CA PHE A 82 -14.63 -13.85 6.75
C PHE A 82 -15.94 -14.52 7.18
N ILE A 83 -16.84 -14.70 6.20
CA ILE A 83 -18.16 -15.31 6.42
C ILE A 83 -18.11 -16.73 5.90
N ASN A 84 -18.26 -17.71 6.79
CA ASN A 84 -18.41 -19.12 6.46
C ASN A 84 -19.83 -19.60 6.80
N TYR A 85 -20.30 -20.64 6.12
CA TYR A 85 -21.57 -21.30 6.45
C TYR A 85 -21.37 -22.19 7.68
N PRO A 86 -21.91 -21.85 8.87
CA PRO A 86 -21.56 -22.54 10.13
C PRO A 86 -22.09 -23.97 10.20
N SER A 87 -23.16 -24.28 9.45
CA SER A 87 -23.77 -25.62 9.40
C SER A 87 -23.02 -26.60 8.50
N LEU A 88 -22.23 -26.10 7.54
CA LEU A 88 -21.52 -26.88 6.55
C LEU A 88 -20.09 -27.23 7.03
N SER A 89 -19.57 -28.39 6.60
CA SER A 89 -18.16 -28.72 6.76
C SER A 89 -17.27 -27.77 5.92
N VAL A 90 -15.96 -27.79 6.16
CA VAL A 90 -14.98 -27.05 5.33
C VAL A 90 -15.10 -27.46 3.87
N TYR A 91 -15.14 -28.78 3.59
CA TYR A 91 -15.35 -29.28 2.23
C TYR A 91 -16.61 -28.70 1.59
N GLU A 92 -17.73 -28.76 2.31
CA GLU A 92 -19.01 -28.28 1.80
C GLU A 92 -19.04 -26.76 1.64
N ASN A 93 -18.36 -26.01 2.53
CA ASN A 93 -18.17 -24.57 2.36
C ASN A 93 -17.48 -24.28 1.04
N ILE A 94 -16.34 -24.93 0.77
CA ILE A 94 -15.56 -24.73 -0.45
C ILE A 94 -16.35 -25.18 -1.68
N ALA A 95 -17.05 -26.33 -1.61
CA ALA A 95 -17.84 -26.89 -2.71
C ALA A 95 -19.11 -26.08 -3.01
N SER A 96 -19.61 -25.29 -2.06
CA SER A 96 -20.93 -24.64 -2.17
C SER A 96 -21.11 -23.80 -3.44
N PRO A 97 -20.19 -22.91 -3.86
CA PRO A 97 -20.36 -22.12 -5.07
C PRO A 97 -20.33 -22.97 -6.35
N LEU A 98 -19.59 -24.07 -6.34
CA LEU A 98 -19.50 -24.99 -7.47
C LEU A 98 -20.79 -25.81 -7.66
N ARG A 99 -21.41 -26.21 -6.54
CA ARG A 99 -22.73 -26.87 -6.56
C ARG A 99 -23.82 -25.93 -7.10
N VAL A 100 -23.81 -24.69 -6.66
CA VAL A 100 -24.75 -23.67 -7.17
C VAL A 100 -24.55 -23.43 -8.66
N ALA A 101 -23.32 -23.50 -9.15
CA ALA A 101 -22.99 -23.41 -10.58
C ALA A 101 -23.34 -24.69 -11.37
N GLY A 102 -23.79 -25.77 -10.72
CA GLY A 102 -24.22 -27.02 -11.37
C GLY A 102 -23.07 -27.86 -11.92
N LEU A 103 -21.84 -27.73 -11.41
CA LEU A 103 -20.69 -28.50 -11.88
C LEU A 103 -20.83 -30.00 -11.54
N ALA A 104 -20.21 -30.84 -12.36
CA ALA A 104 -20.14 -32.27 -12.12
C ALA A 104 -19.38 -32.61 -10.83
N LYS A 105 -19.78 -33.69 -10.14
CA LYS A 105 -19.20 -34.09 -8.85
C LYS A 105 -17.68 -34.25 -8.93
N SER A 106 -17.17 -34.88 -9.97
CA SER A 106 -15.72 -35.09 -10.18
C SER A 106 -14.94 -33.77 -10.30
N GLU A 107 -15.54 -32.78 -10.98
CA GLU A 107 -14.92 -31.44 -11.11
C GLU A 107 -14.94 -30.70 -9.78
N ILE A 108 -16.03 -30.79 -9.02
CA ILE A 108 -16.11 -30.22 -7.67
C ILE A 108 -15.01 -30.82 -6.76
N GLU A 109 -14.88 -32.14 -6.75
CA GLU A 109 -13.87 -32.85 -5.95
C GLU A 109 -12.45 -32.37 -6.32
N ALA A 110 -12.13 -32.29 -7.61
CA ALA A 110 -10.82 -31.85 -8.07
C ALA A 110 -10.51 -30.40 -7.69
N ARG A 111 -11.45 -29.46 -7.90
CA ARG A 111 -11.26 -28.05 -7.55
C ARG A 111 -11.17 -27.82 -6.04
N VAL A 112 -11.97 -28.53 -5.25
CA VAL A 112 -11.90 -28.47 -3.78
C VAL A 112 -10.56 -29.00 -3.28
N ALA A 113 -10.08 -30.13 -3.82
CA ALA A 113 -8.77 -30.70 -3.44
C ALA A 113 -7.63 -29.71 -3.75
N GLN A 114 -7.62 -29.12 -4.94
CA GLN A 114 -6.62 -28.11 -5.34
C GLN A 114 -6.62 -26.91 -4.38
N ALA A 115 -7.78 -26.35 -4.08
CA ALA A 115 -7.89 -25.20 -3.18
C ALA A 115 -7.53 -25.56 -1.73
N ALA A 116 -7.90 -26.77 -1.29
CA ALA A 116 -7.55 -27.27 0.05
C ALA A 116 -6.04 -27.45 0.20
N GLN A 117 -5.38 -28.02 -0.80
CA GLN A 117 -3.93 -28.19 -0.83
C GLN A 117 -3.21 -26.83 -0.77
N LEU A 118 -3.58 -25.88 -1.65
CA LEU A 118 -3.01 -24.54 -1.70
C LEU A 118 -3.09 -23.83 -0.34
N LEU A 119 -4.24 -23.94 0.32
CA LEU A 119 -4.52 -23.24 1.57
C LEU A 119 -4.28 -24.10 2.81
N LYS A 120 -3.66 -25.28 2.67
CA LYS A 120 -3.35 -26.22 3.76
C LYS A 120 -4.57 -26.55 4.62
N LEU A 121 -5.70 -26.83 3.95
CA LEU A 121 -6.99 -27.14 4.57
C LEU A 121 -7.32 -28.62 4.57
N GLU A 122 -6.52 -29.50 3.93
CA GLU A 122 -6.80 -30.92 3.80
C GLU A 122 -7.13 -31.60 5.15
N PRO A 123 -6.39 -31.34 6.26
CA PRO A 123 -6.67 -31.99 7.56
C PRO A 123 -7.99 -31.52 8.20
N TYR A 124 -8.60 -30.48 7.66
CA TYR A 124 -9.77 -29.82 8.24
C TYR A 124 -11.05 -30.01 7.43
N LEU A 125 -11.00 -30.67 6.27
CA LEU A 125 -12.11 -30.76 5.32
C LEU A 125 -13.43 -31.28 5.92
N THR A 126 -13.36 -32.16 6.90
CA THR A 126 -14.53 -32.73 7.60
C THR A 126 -15.01 -31.88 8.78
N ARG A 127 -14.23 -30.90 9.23
CA ARG A 127 -14.59 -30.05 10.38
C ARG A 127 -15.60 -28.98 9.98
N LYS A 128 -16.35 -28.49 10.98
CA LYS A 128 -17.20 -27.29 10.83
C LYS A 128 -16.41 -26.03 11.20
N PRO A 129 -16.78 -24.85 10.68
CA PRO A 129 -16.11 -23.57 10.97
C PRO A 129 -15.96 -23.28 12.47
N ALA A 130 -16.94 -23.62 13.29
CA ALA A 130 -16.86 -23.42 14.74
C ALA A 130 -15.67 -24.14 15.43
N ASN A 131 -15.13 -25.19 14.78
CA ASN A 131 -14.00 -25.99 15.28
C ASN A 131 -12.67 -25.58 14.62
N LEU A 132 -12.59 -24.36 14.05
CA LEU A 132 -11.43 -23.81 13.37
C LEU A 132 -10.95 -22.54 14.06
N SER A 133 -9.64 -22.28 14.02
CA SER A 133 -9.10 -20.97 14.40
C SER A 133 -9.53 -19.88 13.41
N GLY A 134 -9.44 -18.60 13.80
CA GLY A 134 -9.78 -17.47 12.93
C GLY A 134 -9.04 -17.53 11.59
N GLY A 135 -7.73 -17.77 11.59
CA GLY A 135 -6.94 -17.89 10.35
C GLY A 135 -7.36 -19.11 9.50
N GLN A 136 -7.77 -20.24 10.11
CA GLN A 136 -8.33 -21.37 9.35
C GLN A 136 -9.67 -21.02 8.70
N GLN A 137 -10.54 -20.30 9.41
CA GLN A 137 -11.81 -19.82 8.86
C GLN A 137 -11.60 -18.85 7.71
N GLN A 138 -10.63 -17.95 7.81
CA GLN A 138 -10.26 -17.01 6.74
C GLN A 138 -9.78 -17.75 5.48
N ARG A 139 -8.94 -18.78 5.64
CA ARG A 139 -8.52 -19.66 4.54
C ARG A 139 -9.70 -20.35 3.86
N VAL A 140 -10.70 -20.81 4.61
CA VAL A 140 -11.92 -21.39 4.04
C VAL A 140 -12.69 -20.37 3.18
N ALA A 141 -12.82 -19.13 3.65
CA ALA A 141 -13.45 -18.06 2.88
C ALA A 141 -12.67 -17.73 1.59
N LEU A 142 -11.34 -17.71 1.67
CA LEU A 142 -10.46 -17.53 0.51
C LEU A 142 -10.60 -18.69 -0.49
N ALA A 143 -10.59 -19.94 -0.01
CA ALA A 143 -10.81 -21.12 -0.84
C ALA A 143 -12.13 -21.05 -1.62
N ARG A 144 -13.21 -20.64 -0.96
CA ARG A 144 -14.53 -20.44 -1.59
C ARG A 144 -14.52 -19.42 -2.71
N ALA A 145 -13.75 -18.35 -2.57
CA ALA A 145 -13.61 -17.34 -3.62
C ALA A 145 -12.80 -17.88 -4.82
N LEU A 146 -11.70 -18.58 -4.54
CA LEU A 146 -10.80 -19.08 -5.59
C LEU A 146 -11.40 -20.19 -6.44
N VAL A 147 -12.13 -21.15 -5.84
CA VAL A 147 -12.72 -22.26 -6.59
C VAL A 147 -13.76 -21.80 -7.61
N LYS A 148 -14.37 -20.62 -7.40
CA LYS A 148 -15.41 -20.08 -8.28
C LYS A 148 -14.88 -19.71 -9.66
N ARG A 149 -13.57 -19.40 -9.79
CA ARG A 149 -12.94 -18.92 -11.04
C ARG A 149 -13.73 -17.76 -11.67
N ALA A 150 -14.15 -16.82 -10.86
CA ALA A 150 -14.94 -15.68 -11.28
C ALA A 150 -14.11 -14.71 -12.14
N SER A 151 -14.79 -13.99 -13.04
CA SER A 151 -14.17 -12.96 -13.89
C SER A 151 -13.69 -11.72 -13.13
N LEU A 152 -14.26 -11.46 -11.94
CA LEU A 152 -13.85 -10.41 -11.01
C LEU A 152 -13.65 -11.02 -9.62
N VAL A 153 -12.49 -10.84 -9.03
CA VAL A 153 -12.18 -11.31 -7.68
C VAL A 153 -11.78 -10.12 -6.82
N LEU A 154 -12.50 -9.93 -5.71
CA LEU A 154 -12.32 -8.84 -4.76
C LEU A 154 -11.90 -9.43 -3.41
N LEU A 155 -10.73 -9.03 -2.91
CA LEU A 155 -10.14 -9.54 -1.67
C LEU A 155 -9.90 -8.38 -0.70
N ASP A 156 -10.71 -8.29 0.36
CA ASP A 156 -10.62 -7.22 1.36
C ASP A 156 -9.79 -7.70 2.55
N GLU A 157 -8.54 -7.26 2.63
CA GLU A 157 -7.53 -7.63 3.63
C GLU A 157 -7.46 -9.16 3.88
N PRO A 158 -7.27 -9.99 2.83
CA PRO A 158 -7.47 -11.44 2.91
C PRO A 158 -6.41 -12.18 3.74
N LEU A 159 -5.31 -11.52 4.12
CA LEU A 159 -4.21 -12.13 4.88
C LEU A 159 -4.05 -11.57 6.30
N ALA A 160 -4.87 -10.59 6.71
CA ALA A 160 -4.68 -9.84 7.96
C ALA A 160 -4.67 -10.70 9.23
N ASN A 161 -5.47 -11.78 9.28
CA ASN A 161 -5.61 -12.64 10.48
C ASN A 161 -4.83 -13.96 10.39
N LEU A 162 -3.88 -14.07 9.45
CA LEU A 162 -3.05 -15.25 9.30
C LEU A 162 -1.78 -15.15 10.15
N ASP A 163 -1.27 -16.31 10.56
CA ASP A 163 0.06 -16.39 11.16
C ASP A 163 1.15 -15.96 10.15
N TYR A 164 2.27 -15.45 10.66
CA TYR A 164 3.34 -14.87 9.84
C TYR A 164 3.83 -15.83 8.75
N LYS A 165 4.10 -17.10 9.10
CA LYS A 165 4.67 -18.08 8.17
C LYS A 165 3.75 -18.34 6.99
N LEU A 166 2.46 -18.56 7.27
CA LEU A 166 1.47 -18.79 6.21
C LEU A 166 1.21 -17.55 5.38
N ARG A 167 1.22 -16.36 5.99
CA ARG A 167 1.09 -15.09 5.28
C ARG A 167 2.21 -14.94 4.24
N GLU A 168 3.47 -15.19 4.61
CA GLU A 168 4.60 -15.13 3.68
C GLU A 168 4.49 -16.18 2.56
N GLU A 169 4.11 -17.41 2.89
CA GLU A 169 3.89 -18.45 1.88
C GLU A 169 2.81 -18.04 0.87
N LEU A 170 1.65 -17.56 1.35
CA LEU A 170 0.55 -17.13 0.48
C LEU A 170 0.90 -15.86 -0.32
N ARG A 171 1.64 -14.92 0.24
CA ARG A 171 2.15 -13.75 -0.50
C ARG A 171 2.96 -14.15 -1.72
N ALA A 172 3.77 -15.21 -1.63
CA ALA A 172 4.57 -15.71 -2.75
C ALA A 172 3.72 -16.49 -3.78
N GLU A 173 2.72 -17.25 -3.33
CA GLU A 173 1.91 -18.13 -4.18
C GLU A 173 0.75 -17.41 -4.89
N LEU A 174 0.12 -16.43 -4.23
CA LEU A 174 -1.07 -15.74 -4.75
C LEU A 174 -0.84 -15.05 -6.12
N PRO A 175 0.28 -14.34 -6.39
CA PRO A 175 0.51 -13.72 -7.69
C PRO A 175 0.52 -14.74 -8.85
N VAL A 176 1.12 -15.92 -8.64
CA VAL A 176 1.17 -16.99 -9.65
C VAL A 176 -0.24 -17.53 -9.90
N LEU A 177 -0.97 -17.85 -8.84
CA LEU A 177 -2.35 -18.33 -8.92
C LEU A 177 -3.25 -17.31 -9.63
N PHE A 178 -3.07 -16.04 -9.34
CA PHE A 178 -3.86 -14.98 -9.92
C PHE A 178 -3.58 -14.75 -11.41
N ALA A 179 -2.33 -14.91 -11.83
CA ALA A 179 -1.98 -14.85 -13.24
C ALA A 179 -2.69 -15.94 -14.07
N GLU A 180 -2.86 -17.14 -13.49
CA GLU A 180 -3.55 -18.26 -14.14
C GLU A 180 -5.07 -18.06 -14.28
N LEU A 181 -5.69 -17.28 -13.39
CA LEU A 181 -7.16 -17.08 -13.39
C LEU A 181 -7.66 -16.23 -14.55
N GLY A 182 -6.82 -15.35 -15.13
CA GLY A 182 -7.22 -14.43 -16.20
C GLY A 182 -8.36 -13.48 -15.81
N ALA A 183 -8.63 -13.33 -14.52
CA ALA A 183 -9.65 -12.47 -13.94
C ALA A 183 -9.14 -11.03 -13.75
N VAL A 184 -10.06 -10.09 -13.48
CA VAL A 184 -9.70 -8.82 -12.85
C VAL A 184 -9.58 -9.08 -11.35
N LEU A 185 -8.42 -8.83 -10.79
CA LEU A 185 -8.13 -9.00 -9.37
C LEU A 185 -7.99 -7.67 -8.69
N VAL A 186 -8.70 -7.50 -7.57
CA VAL A 186 -8.61 -6.33 -6.69
C VAL A 186 -8.29 -6.82 -5.28
N TYR A 187 -7.20 -6.35 -4.74
CA TYR A 187 -6.68 -6.72 -3.42
C TYR A 187 -6.56 -5.46 -2.56
N ALA A 188 -7.35 -5.35 -1.51
CA ALA A 188 -7.25 -4.23 -0.57
C ALA A 188 -6.33 -4.60 0.60
N THR A 189 -5.45 -3.67 0.96
CA THR A 189 -4.55 -3.80 2.12
C THR A 189 -4.26 -2.44 2.76
N THR A 190 -3.88 -2.48 4.03
CA THR A 190 -3.30 -1.35 4.75
C THR A 190 -1.77 -1.43 4.81
N GLU A 191 -1.18 -2.59 4.45
CA GLU A 191 0.26 -2.86 4.56
C GLU A 191 1.00 -2.54 3.24
N PRO A 192 1.90 -1.54 3.20
CA PRO A 192 2.67 -1.22 1.99
C PRO A 192 3.60 -2.36 1.56
N SER A 193 4.12 -3.14 2.52
CA SER A 193 4.94 -4.31 2.26
C SER A 193 4.19 -5.37 1.44
N GLU A 194 2.90 -5.59 1.70
CA GLU A 194 2.08 -6.48 0.87
C GLU A 194 1.98 -5.99 -0.57
N ALA A 195 1.71 -4.69 -0.76
CA ALA A 195 1.63 -4.11 -2.08
C ALA A 195 2.95 -4.27 -2.86
N LEU A 196 4.09 -4.07 -2.21
CA LEU A 196 5.40 -4.22 -2.84
C LEU A 196 5.74 -5.67 -3.21
N VAL A 197 5.41 -6.64 -2.34
CA VAL A 197 5.66 -8.07 -2.58
C VAL A 197 4.72 -8.62 -3.66
N LEU A 198 3.44 -8.28 -3.60
CA LEU A 198 2.45 -8.74 -4.58
C LEU A 198 2.66 -8.11 -5.96
N GLY A 199 3.20 -6.91 -6.04
CA GLY A 199 3.46 -6.20 -7.30
C GLY A 199 2.19 -5.75 -8.01
N GLY A 200 2.19 -5.75 -9.36
CA GLY A 200 1.05 -5.30 -10.17
C GLY A 200 0.89 -3.78 -10.19
N LYS A 201 -0.37 -3.31 -10.14
CA LYS A 201 -0.70 -1.88 -10.07
C LYS A 201 -1.34 -1.53 -8.73
N THR A 202 -1.00 -0.38 -8.19
CA THR A 202 -1.57 0.10 -6.93
C THR A 202 -2.34 1.40 -7.13
N ALA A 203 -3.55 1.45 -6.57
CA ALA A 203 -4.28 2.69 -6.32
C ALA A 203 -4.06 3.10 -4.86
N CYS A 204 -3.41 4.23 -4.65
CA CYS A 204 -3.24 4.84 -3.33
C CYS A 204 -4.53 5.56 -2.95
N LEU A 205 -5.25 5.03 -1.98
CA LEU A 205 -6.51 5.62 -1.51
C LEU A 205 -6.31 6.40 -0.21
N ASN A 206 -6.87 7.59 -0.19
CA ASN A 206 -6.93 8.43 0.99
C ASN A 206 -8.25 9.21 1.03
N ARG A 207 -9.00 9.11 2.12
CA ARG A 207 -10.26 9.84 2.34
C ARG A 207 -11.22 9.78 1.14
N GLY A 208 -11.37 8.58 0.57
CA GLY A 208 -12.28 8.35 -0.55
C GLY A 208 -11.81 8.85 -1.91
N ARG A 209 -10.54 9.25 -2.05
CA ARG A 209 -9.92 9.67 -3.32
C ARG A 209 -8.76 8.77 -3.69
N VAL A 210 -8.50 8.67 -4.99
CA VAL A 210 -7.28 8.06 -5.52
C VAL A 210 -6.22 9.15 -5.64
N GLU A 211 -5.20 9.08 -4.80
CA GLU A 211 -4.05 10.02 -4.81
C GLU A 211 -3.12 9.76 -6.01
N GLN A 212 -2.94 8.49 -6.34
CA GLN A 212 -2.11 8.05 -7.45
C GLN A 212 -2.47 6.62 -7.83
N PHE A 213 -2.41 6.27 -9.13
CA PHE A 213 -2.61 4.92 -9.65
C PHE A 213 -1.57 4.58 -10.71
N GLY A 214 -0.92 3.43 -10.61
CA GLY A 214 0.08 2.97 -11.57
C GLY A 214 0.82 1.71 -11.11
N PRO A 215 1.91 1.33 -11.79
CA PRO A 215 2.75 0.22 -11.37
C PRO A 215 3.28 0.43 -9.95
N THR A 216 3.12 -0.58 -9.09
CA THR A 216 3.39 -0.47 -7.65
C THR A 216 4.80 0.06 -7.34
N LEU A 217 5.79 -0.47 -8.05
CA LEU A 217 7.19 -0.11 -7.82
C LEU A 217 7.50 1.34 -8.25
N ASP A 218 6.81 1.82 -9.30
CA ASP A 218 6.96 3.21 -9.77
C ASP A 218 6.38 4.18 -8.74
N LEU A 219 5.20 3.88 -8.18
CA LEU A 219 4.60 4.69 -7.12
C LEU A 219 5.48 4.73 -5.86
N TYR A 220 6.10 3.61 -5.52
CA TYR A 220 7.04 3.56 -4.41
C TYR A 220 8.28 4.43 -4.67
N ARG A 221 8.91 4.29 -5.84
CA ARG A 221 10.16 5.00 -6.17
C ARG A 221 9.95 6.48 -6.43
N ASP A 222 8.85 6.81 -7.06
CA ASP A 222 8.59 8.17 -7.55
C ASP A 222 7.13 8.60 -7.28
N PRO A 223 6.78 8.83 -6.00
CA PRO A 223 5.43 9.23 -5.61
C PRO A 223 5.08 10.64 -6.13
N ASP A 224 3.86 10.81 -6.67
CA ASP A 224 3.38 12.10 -7.18
C ASP A 224 2.91 13.05 -6.08
N THR A 225 2.56 12.49 -4.92
CA THR A 225 2.07 13.27 -3.77
C THR A 225 2.78 12.85 -2.48
N LEU A 226 2.86 13.78 -1.53
CA LEU A 226 3.33 13.51 -0.17
C LEU A 226 2.50 12.39 0.48
N MET A 227 1.19 12.33 0.16
CA MET A 227 0.33 11.29 0.69
C MET A 227 0.67 9.92 0.11
N ALA A 228 0.89 9.79 -1.20
CA ALA A 228 1.34 8.54 -1.80
C ALA A 228 2.69 8.08 -1.21
N ALA A 229 3.64 9.00 -1.00
CA ALA A 229 4.90 8.70 -0.32
C ALA A 229 4.69 8.17 1.10
N ARG A 230 3.76 8.77 1.86
CA ARG A 230 3.42 8.32 3.24
C ARG A 230 2.80 6.94 3.25
N LEU A 231 1.90 6.65 2.31
CA LEU A 231 1.22 5.35 2.22
C LEU A 231 2.19 4.19 1.95
N PHE A 232 3.30 4.46 1.26
CA PHE A 232 4.33 3.46 0.98
C PHE A 232 5.49 3.45 1.98
N SER A 233 5.39 4.17 3.09
CA SER A 233 6.49 4.27 4.06
C SER A 233 6.16 3.54 5.36
N ASP A 234 6.98 2.54 5.64
CA ASP A 234 7.03 1.80 6.88
C ASP A 234 8.51 1.59 7.25
N PRO A 235 9.00 2.19 8.34
CA PRO A 235 8.32 3.09 9.28
C PRO A 235 7.81 4.38 8.62
N PRO A 236 6.99 5.18 9.34
CA PRO A 236 6.39 6.40 8.81
C PRO A 236 7.38 7.34 8.15
N LEU A 237 6.93 7.98 7.06
CA LEU A 237 7.74 8.93 6.31
C LEU A 237 8.11 10.14 7.18
N ASN A 238 9.38 10.40 7.34
CA ASN A 238 9.89 11.62 7.97
C ASN A 238 9.65 12.80 7.03
N SER A 239 9.15 13.91 7.53
CA SER A 239 8.92 15.10 6.69
C SER A 239 9.08 16.39 7.50
N LEU A 240 9.67 17.41 6.88
CA LEU A 240 9.86 18.72 7.48
C LEU A 240 9.80 19.82 6.40
N ALA A 241 9.17 20.94 6.71
CA ALA A 241 9.12 22.06 5.80
C ALA A 241 10.51 22.71 5.62
N LEU A 242 10.79 23.16 4.41
CA LEU A 242 11.95 23.97 4.04
C LEU A 242 11.48 25.39 3.71
N ASN A 243 12.16 26.36 4.25
CA ASN A 243 11.93 27.79 3.97
C ASN A 243 13.12 28.35 3.19
N HIS A 244 12.83 29.33 2.33
CA HIS A 244 13.88 30.16 1.74
C HIS A 244 14.38 31.18 2.77
N ASP A 245 15.67 31.45 2.77
CA ASP A 245 16.25 32.57 3.47
C ASP A 245 16.28 33.83 2.57
N ASP A 246 16.62 34.97 3.13
CA ASP A 246 16.67 36.26 2.42
C ASP A 246 17.73 36.29 1.30
N ALA A 247 18.71 35.38 1.32
CA ALA A 247 19.75 35.23 0.31
C ALA A 247 19.41 34.17 -0.77
N GLY A 248 18.21 33.56 -0.72
CA GLY A 248 17.76 32.51 -1.64
C GLY A 248 18.30 31.11 -1.32
N GLY A 249 18.92 30.92 -0.14
CA GLY A 249 19.30 29.61 0.39
C GLY A 249 18.08 28.86 0.95
N LEU A 250 18.27 27.57 1.24
CA LEU A 250 17.27 26.73 1.91
C LEU A 250 17.65 26.52 3.37
N ARG A 251 16.66 26.54 4.26
CA ARG A 251 16.80 26.16 5.67
C ARG A 251 15.64 25.28 6.11
N PHE A 252 15.87 24.44 7.09
CA PHE A 252 14.77 23.73 7.75
C PHE A 252 13.87 24.72 8.48
N ALA A 253 12.57 24.48 8.48
CA ALA A 253 11.62 25.27 9.25
C ALA A 253 11.99 25.19 10.74
N GLY A 254 12.17 26.37 11.38
CA GLY A 254 12.62 26.46 12.75
C GLY A 254 14.15 26.50 12.95
N ALA A 255 14.95 26.29 11.89
CA ALA A 255 16.41 26.45 11.96
C ALA A 255 16.82 27.90 11.73
N GLU A 256 17.84 28.37 12.46
CA GLU A 256 18.48 29.68 12.20
C GLU A 256 19.47 29.60 11.03
N GLN A 257 20.14 28.45 10.88
CA GLN A 257 21.19 28.26 9.87
C GLN A 257 20.64 27.70 8.56
N ALA A 258 21.10 28.25 7.44
CA ALA A 258 20.84 27.72 6.10
C ALA A 258 21.56 26.39 5.89
N LEU A 259 20.97 25.55 5.03
CA LEU A 259 21.62 24.34 4.52
C LEU A 259 22.90 24.74 3.74
N PRO A 260 23.96 23.92 3.78
CA PRO A 260 25.12 24.15 2.94
C PRO A 260 24.75 24.34 1.47
N ALA A 261 25.37 25.28 0.78
CA ALA A 261 25.02 25.62 -0.62
C ALA A 261 25.09 24.40 -1.55
N ALA A 262 26.03 23.48 -1.34
CA ALA A 262 26.12 22.22 -2.11
C ALA A 262 24.89 21.33 -1.90
N VAL A 263 24.37 21.24 -0.67
CA VAL A 263 23.16 20.48 -0.33
C VAL A 263 21.93 21.13 -0.96
N ALA A 264 21.76 22.43 -0.81
CA ALA A 264 20.65 23.18 -1.40
C ALA A 264 20.64 23.04 -2.93
N SER A 265 21.81 23.18 -3.57
CA SER A 265 21.97 23.00 -5.01
C SER A 265 21.63 21.56 -5.45
N ALA A 266 22.07 20.55 -4.71
CA ALA A 266 21.76 19.15 -5.02
C ALA A 266 20.28 18.85 -4.88
N LEU A 267 19.60 19.32 -3.83
CA LEU A 267 18.16 19.20 -3.64
C LEU A 267 17.36 19.86 -4.79
N LEU A 268 17.74 21.07 -5.17
CA LEU A 268 17.03 21.85 -6.20
C LEU A 268 17.43 21.46 -7.63
N SER A 269 18.47 20.67 -7.83
CA SER A 269 18.93 20.26 -9.17
C SER A 269 17.89 19.50 -9.98
N ALA A 270 16.99 18.80 -9.32
CA ALA A 270 15.89 18.03 -9.89
C ALA A 270 14.55 18.77 -9.90
N VAL A 271 14.53 20.07 -9.55
CA VAL A 271 13.33 20.89 -9.37
C VAL A 271 13.19 21.91 -10.49
N ASN A 272 11.93 22.15 -10.94
CA ASN A 272 11.65 23.24 -11.85
C ASN A 272 11.90 24.60 -11.13
N PRO A 273 12.64 25.55 -11.71
CA PRO A 273 12.91 26.84 -11.08
C PRO A 273 11.67 27.61 -10.62
N ALA A 274 10.55 27.51 -11.33
CA ALA A 274 9.29 28.14 -10.91
C ALA A 274 8.70 27.53 -9.64
N GLU A 275 8.90 26.24 -9.42
CA GLU A 275 8.45 25.52 -8.23
C GLU A 275 9.46 25.60 -7.09
N ALA A 276 10.75 25.77 -7.42
CA ALA A 276 11.82 25.93 -6.44
C ALA A 276 11.63 27.18 -5.55
N ALA A 277 10.92 28.19 -6.03
CA ALA A 277 10.59 29.40 -5.25
C ALA A 277 9.40 29.23 -4.29
N SER A 278 8.70 28.09 -4.34
CA SER A 278 7.57 27.80 -3.44
C SER A 278 8.04 27.29 -2.07
N ASN A 279 7.13 27.27 -1.09
CA ASN A 279 7.38 26.57 0.17
C ASN A 279 7.46 25.07 -0.10
N LEU A 280 8.55 24.45 0.34
CA LEU A 280 8.86 23.04 0.09
C LEU A 280 8.73 22.22 1.35
N THR A 281 8.38 20.94 1.19
CA THR A 281 8.47 19.91 2.24
C THR A 281 9.50 18.88 1.80
N LEU A 282 10.57 18.73 2.57
CA LEU A 282 11.52 17.63 2.46
C LEU A 282 10.89 16.40 3.10
N ALA A 283 10.98 15.26 2.42
CA ALA A 283 10.55 13.98 2.99
C ALA A 283 11.60 12.89 2.77
N VAL A 284 11.79 12.04 3.78
CA VAL A 284 12.83 11.01 3.83
C VAL A 284 12.26 9.73 4.45
N ARG A 285 12.51 8.59 3.82
CA ARG A 285 12.19 7.29 4.43
C ARG A 285 13.21 6.93 5.51
N GLY A 286 12.74 6.26 6.58
CA GLY A 286 13.57 5.89 7.72
C GLY A 286 14.82 5.09 7.35
N HIS A 287 14.72 4.19 6.36
CA HIS A 287 15.85 3.36 5.92
C HIS A 287 16.87 4.07 5.03
N HIS A 288 16.64 5.32 4.64
CA HIS A 288 17.66 6.15 3.97
C HIS A 288 18.54 6.94 4.95
N LEU A 289 18.16 6.99 6.22
CA LEU A 289 18.95 7.62 7.26
C LEU A 289 20.08 6.67 7.69
N ARG A 290 21.32 7.20 7.83
CA ARG A 290 22.51 6.45 8.22
C ARG A 290 23.18 7.12 9.41
N LEU A 291 23.70 6.32 10.35
CA LEU A 291 24.53 6.83 11.44
C LEU A 291 25.86 7.38 10.90
N GLY A 292 26.40 8.41 11.55
CA GLY A 292 27.68 8.97 11.16
C GLY A 292 28.87 8.03 11.33
N SER A 293 28.71 6.96 12.13
CA SER A 293 29.67 5.87 12.30
C SER A 293 29.66 4.81 11.19
N ASP A 294 28.58 4.79 10.39
CA ASP A 294 28.41 3.77 9.36
C ASP A 294 29.14 4.16 8.07
N PRO A 295 29.54 3.18 7.24
CA PRO A 295 30.09 3.47 5.92
C PRO A 295 29.06 4.25 5.10
N LEU A 296 29.31 5.54 4.88
CA LEU A 296 28.42 6.38 4.09
C LEU A 296 28.52 5.98 2.61
N PRO A 297 27.40 5.76 1.92
CA PRO A 297 27.43 5.46 0.50
C PRO A 297 28.08 6.59 -0.30
N GLY A 298 29.27 6.33 -0.88
CA GLY A 298 30.05 7.33 -1.60
C GLY A 298 31.11 8.07 -0.76
N GLY A 299 31.33 7.67 0.52
CA GLY A 299 32.36 8.24 1.38
C GLY A 299 31.88 9.46 2.17
N GLU A 300 32.84 10.25 2.68
CA GLU A 300 32.55 11.47 3.46
C GLU A 300 31.80 12.53 2.63
N SER A 301 31.10 13.43 3.34
CA SER A 301 30.44 14.58 2.72
C SER A 301 31.44 15.48 2.01
N THR A 302 31.29 15.66 0.71
CA THR A 302 32.13 16.52 -0.13
C THR A 302 31.25 17.41 -1.00
N ALA A 303 31.83 18.40 -1.67
CA ALA A 303 31.09 19.25 -2.61
C ALA A 303 30.50 18.45 -3.79
N SER A 304 31.14 17.33 -4.19
CA SER A 304 30.65 16.42 -5.25
C SER A 304 29.70 15.33 -4.73
N ASN A 305 29.66 15.09 -3.40
CA ASN A 305 28.78 14.13 -2.74
C ASN A 305 28.24 14.74 -1.44
N PRO A 306 27.35 15.78 -1.52
CA PRO A 306 26.87 16.47 -0.34
C PRO A 306 25.91 15.56 0.44
N LEU A 307 26.02 15.60 1.78
CA LEU A 307 25.13 14.90 2.70
C LEU A 307 24.33 15.91 3.53
N ILE A 308 23.08 15.60 3.75
CA ILE A 308 22.23 16.35 4.69
C ILE A 308 22.48 15.77 6.07
N GLU A 309 22.95 16.58 7.00
CA GLU A 309 23.14 16.23 8.40
C GLU A 309 21.85 16.50 9.18
N ILE A 310 21.41 15.52 9.96
CA ILE A 310 20.22 15.57 10.80
C ILE A 310 20.65 15.27 12.23
N ARG A 311 20.62 16.30 13.09
CA ARG A 311 20.93 16.19 14.52
C ARG A 311 19.65 16.16 15.33
N GLY A 312 19.44 15.09 16.08
CA GLY A 312 18.26 14.92 16.91
C GLY A 312 18.57 14.37 18.28
N THR A 313 17.53 14.24 19.08
CA THR A 313 17.58 13.61 20.40
C THR A 313 16.76 12.33 20.34
N VAL A 314 17.37 11.22 20.76
CA VAL A 314 16.69 9.90 20.78
C VAL A 314 15.58 9.93 21.83
N ASP A 315 14.40 9.53 21.42
CA ASP A 315 13.25 9.32 22.32
C ASP A 315 13.22 7.87 22.81
N VAL A 316 13.22 6.90 21.89
CA VAL A 316 13.24 5.47 22.20
C VAL A 316 13.86 4.67 21.05
N THR A 317 14.50 3.55 21.37
CA THR A 317 15.00 2.59 20.38
C THR A 317 14.29 1.25 20.55
N GLU A 318 13.72 0.73 19.46
CA GLU A 318 13.11 -0.58 19.38
C GLU A 318 14.03 -1.51 18.57
N ILE A 319 14.40 -2.66 19.13
CA ILE A 319 15.30 -3.63 18.50
C ILE A 319 14.53 -4.87 18.11
N THR A 320 14.53 -5.19 16.80
CA THR A 320 13.83 -6.36 16.27
C THR A 320 14.73 -7.60 16.09
N GLY A 321 16.05 -7.43 16.34
CA GLY A 321 17.05 -8.48 16.19
C GLY A 321 17.96 -8.30 14.97
N SER A 322 17.42 -7.96 13.81
CA SER A 322 18.18 -7.62 12.59
C SER A 322 18.28 -6.13 12.33
N GLU A 323 17.38 -5.35 12.90
CA GLU A 323 17.22 -3.91 12.66
C GLU A 323 16.90 -3.19 13.97
N SER A 324 17.12 -1.89 13.99
CA SER A 324 16.74 -1.00 15.07
C SER A 324 15.92 0.18 14.56
N PHE A 325 14.73 0.37 15.13
CA PHE A 325 13.90 1.55 14.90
C PHE A 325 14.30 2.60 15.94
N VAL A 326 14.91 3.67 15.52
CA VAL A 326 15.31 4.77 16.40
C VAL A 326 14.33 5.91 16.22
N HIS A 327 13.45 6.09 17.20
CA HIS A 327 12.56 7.24 17.29
C HIS A 327 13.33 8.39 17.92
N PHE A 328 13.29 9.55 17.26
CA PHE A 328 14.03 10.72 17.71
C PHE A 328 13.31 12.02 17.35
N SER A 329 13.59 13.06 18.10
CA SER A 329 13.07 14.40 17.85
C SER A 329 14.07 15.18 17.00
N PHE A 330 13.61 15.69 15.83
CA PHE A 330 14.35 16.60 14.97
C PHE A 330 13.54 17.87 14.71
N MET A 331 14.09 19.05 15.07
CA MET A 331 13.40 20.35 14.96
C MET A 331 11.99 20.35 15.59
N GLY A 332 11.84 19.65 16.72
CA GLY A 332 10.55 19.51 17.43
C GLY A 332 9.54 18.62 16.75
N GLN A 333 9.91 17.88 15.70
CA GLN A 333 9.06 16.90 15.01
C GLN A 333 9.55 15.48 15.30
N PRO A 334 8.63 14.51 15.49
CA PRO A 334 9.00 13.12 15.67
C PRO A 334 9.47 12.52 14.33
N TRP A 335 10.64 11.91 14.32
CA TRP A 335 11.24 11.21 13.20
C TRP A 335 11.61 9.78 13.60
N VAL A 336 11.75 8.89 12.60
CA VAL A 336 12.15 7.50 12.81
C VAL A 336 13.25 7.14 11.81
N ALA A 337 14.37 6.62 12.32
CA ALA A 337 15.39 5.98 11.49
C ALA A 337 15.25 4.46 11.60
N LEU A 338 15.38 3.75 10.48
CA LEU A 338 15.50 2.30 10.42
C LEU A 338 16.96 1.97 10.09
N LEU A 339 17.67 1.46 11.09
CA LEU A 339 19.10 1.17 11.02
C LEU A 339 19.34 -0.34 10.97
N ASP A 340 20.22 -0.77 10.09
CA ASP A 340 20.65 -2.18 10.02
C ASP A 340 21.42 -2.57 11.29
N GLY A 341 21.11 -3.73 11.86
CA GLY A 341 21.78 -4.25 13.05
C GLY A 341 21.19 -3.74 14.37
N ILE A 342 21.94 -4.00 15.46
CA ILE A 342 21.52 -3.70 16.83
C ILE A 342 22.19 -2.40 17.30
N HIS A 343 21.39 -1.36 17.50
CA HIS A 343 21.82 -0.07 18.01
C HIS A 343 21.07 0.24 19.31
N ALA A 344 21.70 0.00 20.45
CA ALA A 344 21.13 0.28 21.76
C ALA A 344 21.41 1.74 22.19
N LEU A 345 20.66 2.69 21.62
CA LEU A 345 20.78 4.11 21.94
C LEU A 345 19.86 4.46 23.12
N ALA A 346 20.39 5.15 24.11
CA ALA A 346 19.63 5.55 25.29
C ALA A 346 18.71 6.74 24.96
N GLY A 347 17.52 6.77 25.55
CA GLY A 347 16.65 7.95 25.49
C GLY A 347 17.35 9.18 26.05
N GLY A 348 17.18 10.33 25.39
CA GLY A 348 17.89 11.57 25.68
C GLY A 348 19.30 11.69 25.07
N ALA A 349 19.83 10.64 24.45
CA ALA A 349 21.10 10.71 23.74
C ALA A 349 21.01 11.55 22.46
N GLU A 350 22.09 12.30 22.18
CA GLU A 350 22.21 12.97 20.87
C GLU A 350 22.49 11.95 19.76
N ILE A 351 21.81 12.08 18.62
CA ILE A 351 22.05 11.27 17.43
C ILE A 351 22.36 12.16 16.23
N ILE A 352 23.34 11.75 15.43
CA ILE A 352 23.69 12.40 14.18
C ILE A 352 23.48 11.40 13.04
N LEU A 353 22.59 11.74 12.14
CA LEU A 353 22.22 10.94 10.97
C LEU A 353 22.54 11.70 9.70
N TYR A 354 22.80 10.96 8.64
CA TYR A 354 23.09 11.51 7.32
C TYR A 354 22.14 10.91 6.27
N VAL A 355 21.78 11.72 5.28
CA VAL A 355 21.00 11.27 4.10
C VAL A 355 21.49 12.00 2.85
N ARG A 356 21.48 11.30 1.72
CA ARG A 356 21.83 11.90 0.44
C ARG A 356 20.65 12.70 -0.11
N PRO A 357 20.87 13.88 -0.72
CA PRO A 357 19.82 14.66 -1.35
C PRO A 357 18.97 13.87 -2.38
N GLN A 358 19.60 12.94 -3.10
CA GLN A 358 18.92 12.08 -4.08
C GLN A 358 17.97 11.04 -3.49
N ASP A 359 18.13 10.70 -2.20
CA ASP A 359 17.25 9.78 -1.47
C ASP A 359 16.08 10.52 -0.79
N CYS A 360 16.03 11.84 -0.97
CA CYS A 360 14.97 12.71 -0.46
C CYS A 360 13.92 12.99 -1.51
N PHE A 361 12.71 13.25 -1.05
CA PHE A 361 11.62 13.75 -1.86
C PHE A 361 11.35 15.22 -1.53
N LEU A 362 11.02 16.01 -2.54
CA LEU A 362 10.55 17.39 -2.35
C LEU A 362 9.11 17.51 -2.83
N PHE A 363 8.27 18.08 -1.98
CA PHE A 363 6.89 18.35 -2.28
C PHE A 363 6.58 19.84 -2.06
N ASN A 364 5.67 20.38 -2.84
CA ASN A 364 5.10 21.69 -2.56
C ASN A 364 4.27 21.57 -1.27
N THR A 365 4.52 22.43 -0.30
CA THR A 365 3.90 22.34 1.04
C THR A 365 2.39 22.56 1.03
N GLU A 366 1.88 23.41 0.11
CA GLU A 366 0.46 23.76 0.04
C GLU A 366 -0.35 22.68 -0.69
N THR A 367 0.18 22.20 -1.83
CA THR A 367 -0.54 21.24 -2.68
C THR A 367 -0.25 19.79 -2.37
N GLY A 368 0.83 19.50 -1.64
CA GLY A 368 1.34 18.16 -1.41
C GLY A 368 1.89 17.47 -2.67
N LYS A 369 1.93 18.15 -3.81
CA LYS A 369 2.41 17.58 -5.08
C LYS A 369 3.93 17.52 -5.13
N ARG A 370 4.45 16.47 -5.78
CA ARG A 370 5.88 16.29 -6.02
C ARG A 370 6.43 17.41 -6.89
N VAL A 371 7.51 18.01 -6.43
CA VAL A 371 8.25 19.02 -7.18
C VAL A 371 9.33 18.34 -8.00
N ARG A 372 9.27 18.44 -9.33
CA ARG A 372 10.18 17.78 -10.28
C ARG A 372 10.61 18.73 -11.38
N LYS A 373 11.81 18.46 -11.94
CA LYS A 373 12.16 19.02 -13.23
C LYS A 373 11.20 18.42 -14.28
N LEU A 374 10.51 19.26 -15.05
CA LEU A 374 9.74 18.75 -16.19
C LEU A 374 10.70 17.96 -17.06
N SER A 375 10.48 16.65 -17.20
CA SER A 375 11.10 15.86 -18.25
C SER A 375 10.69 16.52 -19.55
N GLY A 376 11.64 17.18 -20.22
CA GLY A 376 11.41 17.77 -21.52
C GLY A 376 10.76 16.72 -22.41
N GLY A 377 9.55 17.00 -22.89
CA GLY A 377 8.87 16.15 -23.84
C GLY A 377 9.79 15.96 -25.04
N GLY A 378 10.20 14.72 -25.24
CA GLY A 378 10.82 14.23 -26.46
C GLY A 378 9.75 13.52 -27.28
#